data_1aa4779bfbfb25d774f92bfc84216177
#
_entry.id   1aa4779bfbfb25d774f92bfc84216177
#
_cell.length_a   1.000
_cell.length_b   1.000
_cell.length_c   1.000
_cell.angle_alpha   90.00
_cell.angle_beta   90.00
_cell.angle_gamma   90.00
#
_symmetry.space_group_name_H-M   'P 1'
#
loop_
_entity.id
_entity.type
_entity.pdbx_description
1 polymer ?
#
loop_
_entity_poly.entity_id
_entity_poly.type
_entity_poly.pdbx_seq_one_letter_code
_entity_poly.pdbx_strand_id
1 'polypeptide(L)' 'MKNITIIDVRTPQEFAAGHVEGSINIPLQELPQRIEEIRTFSSPIVLCCASGNRSARAKLILENFGIPCENGGSWFDLL' A
#
# COMPACT_ATOMS: atom_id res chain seq x y z
N MET A 1 8.07 19.12 5.05
CA MET A 1 7.15 17.99 5.21
C MET A 1 7.45 16.91 4.20
N LYS A 2 7.48 15.66 4.65
CA LYS A 2 7.77 14.56 3.75
C LYS A 2 6.54 14.15 2.97
N ASN A 3 6.75 13.83 1.69
CA ASN A 3 5.71 13.27 0.86
C ASN A 3 5.80 11.75 0.95
N ILE A 4 4.86 11.15 1.65
CA ILE A 4 4.79 9.71 1.80
C ILE A 4 3.56 9.22 1.06
N THR A 5 3.71 8.15 0.30
CA THR A 5 2.57 7.50 -0.32
C THR A 5 2.20 6.27 0.50
N ILE A 6 0.98 6.23 1.00
CA ILE A 6 0.47 5.06 1.71
C ILE A 6 -0.47 4.31 0.79
N ILE A 7 -0.16 3.05 0.52
CA ILE A 7 -1.01 2.19 -0.30
C ILE A 7 -1.65 1.15 0.62
N ASP A 8 -2.98 1.16 0.65
CA ASP A 8 -3.77 0.21 1.43
C ASP A 8 -4.17 -0.92 0.50
N VAL A 9 -3.69 -2.13 0.78
CA VAL A 9 -3.90 -3.27 -0.11
C VAL A 9 -5.07 -4.14 0.31
N ARG A 10 -5.94 -3.60 1.18
CA ARG A 10 -7.17 -4.29 1.57
C ARG A 10 -8.20 -4.22 0.45
N THR A 11 -9.34 -4.87 0.66
CA THR A 11 -10.44 -4.80 -0.31
C THR A 11 -11.05 -3.39 -0.31
N PRO A 12 -11.74 -3.02 -1.42
CA PRO A 12 -12.42 -1.71 -1.45
C PRO A 12 -13.45 -1.57 -0.34
N GLN A 13 -14.11 -2.65 0.06
CA GLN A 13 -15.12 -2.60 1.12
C GLN A 13 -14.47 -2.29 2.47
N GLU A 14 -13.34 -2.92 2.75
CA GLU A 14 -12.59 -2.63 3.98
C GLU A 14 -12.14 -1.17 3.99
N PHE A 15 -11.61 -0.71 2.86
CA PHE A 15 -11.09 0.64 2.74
C PHE A 15 -12.21 1.67 2.94
N ALA A 16 -13.39 1.40 2.36
CA ALA A 16 -14.52 2.32 2.48
C ALA A 16 -15.01 2.44 3.92
N ALA A 17 -14.86 1.38 4.72
CA ALA A 17 -15.30 1.39 6.11
C ALA A 17 -14.37 2.21 7.02
N GLY A 18 -13.17 2.51 6.57
CA GLY A 18 -12.22 3.32 7.32
C GLY A 18 -10.83 3.12 6.77
N HIS A 19 -10.06 4.19 6.64
CA HIS A 19 -8.71 4.13 6.10
C HIS A 19 -7.92 5.36 6.54
N VAL A 20 -6.62 5.31 6.34
CA VAL A 20 -5.76 6.46 6.62
C VAL A 20 -6.08 7.56 5.61
N GLU A 21 -6.29 8.77 6.11
CA GLU A 21 -6.58 9.90 5.23
C GLU A 21 -5.44 10.10 4.24
N GLY A 22 -5.78 10.22 2.97
CA GLY A 22 -4.79 10.41 1.91
C GLY A 22 -4.19 9.13 1.38
N SER A 23 -4.54 7.97 1.96
CA SER A 23 -4.03 6.71 1.45
C SER A 23 -4.76 6.30 0.16
N ILE A 24 -4.11 5.46 -0.63
CA ILE A 24 -4.62 5.00 -1.90
C ILE A 24 -4.95 3.52 -1.78
N ASN A 25 -6.16 3.14 -2.18
CA ASN A 25 -6.56 1.74 -2.13
C ASN A 25 -6.17 1.05 -3.43
N ILE A 26 -5.27 0.10 -3.34
CA ILE A 26 -4.93 -0.80 -4.44
C ILE A 26 -4.95 -2.20 -3.88
N PRO A 27 -6.04 -2.95 -4.08
CA PRO A 27 -6.13 -4.31 -3.53
C PRO A 27 -4.95 -5.18 -3.96
N LEU A 28 -4.54 -6.07 -3.07
CA LEU A 28 -3.34 -6.88 -3.26
C LEU A 28 -3.28 -7.53 -4.64
N GLN A 29 -4.38 -8.13 -5.08
CA GLN A 29 -4.39 -8.86 -6.35
C GLN A 29 -4.33 -7.95 -7.57
N GLU A 30 -4.52 -6.65 -7.40
CA GLU A 30 -4.44 -5.70 -8.52
C GLU A 30 -3.06 -5.11 -8.69
N LEU A 31 -2.16 -5.33 -7.74
CA LEU A 31 -0.84 -4.70 -7.78
C LEU A 31 -0.08 -4.96 -9.10
N PRO A 32 -0.03 -6.22 -9.59
CA PRO A 32 0.77 -6.45 -10.81
C PRO A 32 0.26 -5.68 -12.02
N GLN A 33 -1.05 -5.42 -12.11
CA GLN A 33 -1.61 -4.69 -13.24
C GLN A 33 -1.44 -3.18 -13.10
N ARG A 34 -1.06 -2.70 -11.90
CA ARG A 34 -1.01 -1.26 -11.63
C ARG A 34 0.41 -0.79 -11.33
N ILE A 35 1.40 -1.56 -11.73
CA ILE A 35 2.80 -1.24 -11.44
C ILE A 35 3.22 0.10 -12.05
N GLU A 36 2.83 0.38 -13.30
CA GLU A 36 3.24 1.61 -13.95
C GLU A 36 2.66 2.84 -13.24
N GLU A 37 1.43 2.72 -12.76
CA GLU A 37 0.81 3.78 -11.98
C GLU A 37 1.58 3.99 -10.68
N ILE A 38 1.95 2.89 -10.01
CA ILE A 38 2.64 2.96 -8.72
C ILE A 38 4.03 3.60 -8.88
N ARG A 39 4.69 3.40 -10.02
CA ARG A 39 6.00 3.99 -10.27
C ARG A 39 5.97 5.52 -10.25
N THR A 40 4.79 6.11 -10.47
CA THR A 40 4.67 7.57 -10.47
C THR A 40 4.44 8.15 -9.08
N PHE A 41 4.23 7.31 -8.09
CA PHE A 41 3.94 7.78 -6.72
C PHE A 41 5.21 8.28 -6.04
N SER A 42 5.02 9.23 -5.11
CA SER A 42 6.14 9.77 -4.34
C SER A 42 6.71 8.74 -3.38
N SER A 43 8.02 8.70 -3.30
CA SER A 43 8.72 7.87 -2.31
C SER A 43 8.82 8.64 -0.99
N PRO A 44 8.86 7.95 0.13
CA PRO A 44 8.77 6.50 0.29
C PRO A 44 7.34 5.99 0.16
N ILE A 45 7.24 4.74 -0.28
CA ILE A 45 5.95 4.05 -0.37
C ILE A 45 5.82 3.14 0.84
N VAL A 46 4.71 3.29 1.56
CA VAL A 46 4.41 2.50 2.75
C VAL A 46 3.14 1.71 2.46
N LEU A 47 3.22 0.41 2.64
CA LEU A 47 2.09 -0.49 2.40
C LEU A 47 1.41 -0.83 3.70
N CYS A 48 0.09 -0.95 3.69
CA CYS A 48 -0.64 -1.37 4.89
C CYS A 48 -1.82 -2.27 4.51
N CYS A 49 -2.29 -2.99 5.51
CA CYS A 49 -3.51 -3.80 5.39
C CYS A 49 -4.13 -3.89 6.77
N ALA A 50 -4.94 -4.92 7.06
CA ALA A 50 -5.58 -5.04 8.36
C ALA A 50 -4.58 -5.47 9.45
N SER A 51 -3.71 -6.43 9.14
CA SER A 51 -2.81 -7.03 10.14
C SER A 51 -1.34 -7.01 9.75
N GLY A 52 -1.02 -6.62 8.51
CA GLY A 52 0.35 -6.63 8.02
C GLY A 52 0.70 -7.81 7.15
N ASN A 53 -0.18 -8.82 7.06
CA ASN A 53 0.11 -10.02 6.27
C ASN A 53 0.00 -9.78 4.77
N ARG A 54 -1.10 -9.16 4.33
CA ARG A 54 -1.29 -8.85 2.92
C ARG A 54 -0.27 -7.80 2.46
N SER A 55 0.03 -6.83 3.32
CA SER A 55 1.01 -5.81 2.97
C SER A 55 2.43 -6.38 2.89
N ALA A 56 2.73 -7.43 3.67
CA ALA A 56 4.01 -8.12 3.54
C ALA A 56 4.12 -8.78 2.16
N ARG A 57 3.04 -9.39 1.68
CA ARG A 57 3.03 -9.99 0.34
C ARG A 57 3.13 -8.93 -0.73
N ALA A 58 2.43 -7.80 -0.51
CA ALA A 58 2.51 -6.67 -1.44
C ALA A 58 3.93 -6.17 -1.58
N LYS A 59 4.67 -6.10 -0.46
CA LYS A 59 6.05 -5.66 -0.48
C LYS A 59 6.89 -6.55 -1.39
N LEU A 60 6.73 -7.87 -1.28
CA LEU A 60 7.47 -8.79 -2.13
C LEU A 60 7.14 -8.58 -3.60
N ILE A 61 5.86 -8.35 -3.91
CA ILE A 61 5.44 -8.11 -5.29
C ILE A 61 6.11 -6.85 -5.84
N LEU A 62 6.03 -5.76 -5.09
CA LEU A 62 6.59 -4.49 -5.57
C LEU A 62 8.11 -4.56 -5.70
N GLU A 63 8.78 -5.23 -4.77
CA GLU A 63 10.23 -5.36 -4.84
C GLU A 63 10.66 -6.20 -6.04
N ASN A 64 9.84 -7.18 -6.43
CA ASN A 64 10.11 -7.94 -7.65
C ASN A 64 10.08 -7.07 -8.89
N PHE A 65 9.33 -5.97 -8.84
CA PHE A 65 9.28 -5.02 -9.96
C PHE A 65 10.25 -3.86 -9.76
N GLY A 66 11.15 -3.96 -8.77
CA GLY A 66 12.15 -2.93 -8.55
C GLY A 66 11.64 -1.69 -7.85
N ILE A 67 10.51 -1.77 -7.17
CA ILE A 67 9.92 -0.63 -6.46
C ILE A 67 10.21 -0.77 -4.96
N PRO A 68 11.08 0.09 -4.39
CA PRO A 68 11.35 0.05 -2.96
C PRO A 68 10.12 0.46 -2.17
N CYS A 69 9.84 -0.23 -1.08
CA CYS A 69 8.69 0.07 -0.25
C CYS A 69 8.88 -0.52 1.14
N GLU A 70 8.02 -0.09 2.07
CA GLU A 70 8.05 -0.58 3.44
C GLU A 70 6.69 -1.16 3.80
N ASN A 71 6.71 -2.17 4.66
CA ASN A 71 5.48 -2.74 5.20
C ASN A 71 5.13 -1.97 6.47
N GLY A 72 4.07 -1.17 6.41
CA GLY A 72 3.61 -0.37 7.55
C GLY A 72 2.75 -1.14 8.54
N GLY A 73 2.39 -2.39 8.21
CA GLY A 73 1.58 -3.21 9.10
C GLY A 73 0.09 -2.89 9.00
N SER A 74 -0.55 -2.79 10.15
CA SER A 74 -1.97 -2.47 10.20
C SER A 74 -2.18 -0.99 9.86
N TRP A 75 -3.22 -0.71 9.07
CA TRP A 75 -3.56 0.68 8.75
C TRP A 75 -3.87 1.48 10.02
N PHE A 76 -4.37 0.81 11.04
CA PHE A 76 -4.69 1.44 12.32
C PHE A 76 -3.43 2.04 12.97
N ASP A 77 -2.30 1.40 12.77
CA ASP A 77 -1.04 1.87 13.36
C ASP A 77 -0.50 3.10 12.63
N LEU A 78 -1.06 3.43 11.48
CA LEU A 78 -0.63 4.57 10.70
C LEU A 78 -1.54 5.78 10.85
N LEU A 79 -2.57 5.65 11.68
CA LEU A 79 -3.50 6.77 11.92
C LEU A 79 -2.88 7.90 12.72
#